data_4365b280048e9dbec705dfb47a8876aa
#
_entry.id   4365b280048e9dbec705dfb47a8876aa
#
_cell.length_a   1.000
_cell.length_b   1.000
_cell.length_c   1.000
_cell.angle_alpha   90.00
_cell.angle_beta   90.00
_cell.angle_gamma   90.00
#
_symmetry.space_group_name_H-M   'P 1'
#
loop_
_entity.id
_entity.type
_entity.pdbx_description
1 polymer ?
#
loop_
_entity_poly.entity_id
_entity_poly.type
_entity_poly.pdbx_seq_one_letter_code
_entity_poly.pdbx_strand_id
1 'polypeptide(L)'
;KPKQFEANRVVTEKGEFEADLILFMPGMTGPAWLENAPFPTSPGGMIEADEHARVKGFERVYVVGDSGSYPAPDWAPKQAHMADLQAGAAAKNLVAEIDGQPAGQTFKWELVCVMDMLDRATLVFRNDKRQLVTPPCRLLHWAKRLFEWWYLRDLRR
;
A
#
# COMPACT_ATOMS: atom_id res chain seq x y z
N LYS A 1 12.38 -11.61 -16.55
CA LYS A 1 11.56 -12.20 -15.46
C LYS A 1 12.23 -13.47 -14.97
N PRO A 2 12.12 -13.84 -13.67
CA PRO A 2 12.59 -15.14 -13.21
C PRO A 2 11.69 -16.26 -13.80
N LYS A 3 12.31 -17.39 -14.14
CA LYS A 3 11.64 -18.58 -14.65
C LYS A 3 11.69 -19.74 -13.66
N GLN A 4 12.84 -19.87 -12.97
CA GLN A 4 13.08 -20.95 -12.03
C GLN A 4 14.04 -20.49 -10.93
N PHE A 5 13.81 -20.99 -9.72
CA PHE A 5 14.68 -20.79 -8.55
C PHE A 5 15.23 -22.13 -8.12
N GLU A 6 16.53 -22.17 -7.87
CA GLU A 6 17.26 -23.29 -7.29
C GLU A 6 17.98 -22.80 -6.01
N ALA A 7 18.59 -23.66 -5.26
CA ALA A 7 19.19 -23.30 -3.97
C ALA A 7 20.24 -22.18 -4.06
N ASN A 8 20.99 -22.15 -5.15
CA ASN A 8 22.09 -21.19 -5.38
C ASN A 8 22.10 -20.62 -6.79
N ARG A 9 20.98 -20.74 -7.53
CA ARG A 9 20.88 -20.29 -8.92
C ARG A 9 19.50 -19.78 -9.26
N VAL A 10 19.42 -18.70 -10.02
CA VAL A 10 18.18 -18.18 -10.62
C VAL A 10 18.29 -18.23 -12.14
N VAL A 11 17.34 -18.88 -12.78
CA VAL A 11 17.15 -18.86 -14.23
C VAL A 11 16.16 -17.76 -14.60
N THR A 12 16.57 -16.87 -15.49
CA THR A 12 15.73 -15.75 -15.97
C THR A 12 15.63 -15.76 -17.48
N GLU A 13 14.80 -14.89 -18.03
CA GLU A 13 14.72 -14.65 -19.49
C GLU A 13 16.05 -14.10 -20.06
N LYS A 14 16.93 -13.55 -19.23
CA LYS A 14 18.21 -12.94 -19.63
C LYS A 14 19.43 -13.80 -19.35
N GLY A 15 19.24 -15.02 -18.84
CA GLY A 15 20.33 -15.93 -18.49
C GLY A 15 20.21 -16.50 -17.09
N GLU A 16 21.24 -17.24 -16.70
CA GLU A 16 21.37 -17.88 -15.40
C GLU A 16 22.34 -17.07 -14.53
N PHE A 17 22.01 -16.97 -13.25
CA PHE A 17 22.79 -16.24 -12.27
C PHE A 17 23.01 -17.11 -11.04
N GLU A 18 24.26 -17.33 -10.66
CA GLU A 18 24.64 -17.98 -9.41
C GLU A 18 24.69 -16.95 -8.28
N ALA A 19 24.21 -17.32 -7.09
CA ALA A 19 24.25 -16.48 -5.91
C ALA A 19 24.16 -17.32 -4.63
N ASP A 20 24.92 -16.94 -3.61
CA ASP A 20 24.88 -17.57 -2.29
C ASP A 20 23.61 -17.22 -1.51
N LEU A 21 22.97 -16.10 -1.85
CA LEU A 21 21.71 -15.63 -1.28
C LEU A 21 20.81 -15.06 -2.37
N ILE A 22 19.59 -15.58 -2.45
CA ILE A 22 18.56 -15.13 -3.40
C ILE A 22 17.43 -14.50 -2.60
N LEU A 23 17.26 -13.17 -2.73
CA LEU A 23 16.14 -12.42 -2.17
C LEU A 23 15.15 -12.10 -3.29
N PHE A 24 14.03 -12.78 -3.31
CA PHE A 24 12.98 -12.57 -4.30
C PHE A 24 11.79 -11.83 -3.69
N MET A 25 11.47 -10.68 -4.27
CA MET A 25 10.31 -9.87 -3.88
C MET A 25 9.34 -9.79 -5.05
N PRO A 26 8.36 -10.72 -5.13
CA PRO A 26 7.33 -10.71 -6.17
C PRO A 26 6.37 -9.53 -5.99
N GLY A 27 5.62 -9.20 -7.04
CA GLY A 27 4.47 -8.33 -6.92
C GLY A 27 3.41 -8.93 -5.98
N MET A 28 2.66 -8.07 -5.31
CA MET A 28 1.56 -8.52 -4.45
C MET A 28 0.40 -9.05 -5.28
N THR A 29 -0.18 -10.15 -4.81
CA THR A 29 -1.44 -10.72 -5.29
C THR A 29 -2.43 -10.82 -4.15
N GLY A 30 -3.71 -10.92 -4.45
CA GLY A 30 -4.73 -11.21 -3.45
C GLY A 30 -4.47 -12.56 -2.78
N PRO A 31 -4.87 -12.72 -1.52
CA PRO A 31 -4.73 -14.00 -0.82
C PRO A 31 -5.66 -15.05 -1.41
N ALA A 32 -5.19 -16.30 -1.48
CA ALA A 32 -5.88 -17.40 -2.15
C ALA A 32 -7.31 -17.66 -1.62
N TRP A 33 -7.59 -17.36 -0.35
CA TRP A 33 -8.93 -17.53 0.21
C TRP A 33 -9.99 -16.63 -0.43
N LEU A 34 -9.59 -15.52 -1.08
CA LEU A 34 -10.51 -14.63 -1.80
C LEU A 34 -11.11 -15.28 -3.06
N GLU A 35 -10.47 -16.31 -3.62
CA GLU A 35 -11.01 -17.04 -4.79
C GLU A 35 -12.38 -17.67 -4.51
N ASN A 36 -12.66 -18.00 -3.25
CA ASN A 36 -13.92 -18.58 -2.80
C ASN A 36 -14.83 -17.57 -2.06
N ALA A 37 -14.44 -16.32 -1.98
CA ALA A 37 -15.23 -15.27 -1.34
C ALA A 37 -16.23 -14.65 -2.36
N PRO A 38 -17.38 -14.13 -1.90
CA PRO A 38 -18.39 -13.56 -2.78
C PRO A 38 -18.02 -12.18 -3.34
N PHE A 39 -16.79 -11.72 -3.13
CA PHE A 39 -16.35 -10.38 -3.53
C PHE A 39 -15.83 -10.35 -4.97
N PRO A 40 -16.13 -9.29 -5.74
CA PRO A 40 -15.50 -9.06 -7.03
C PRO A 40 -14.00 -8.82 -6.83
N THR A 41 -13.17 -9.50 -7.62
CA THR A 41 -11.72 -9.38 -7.56
C THR A 41 -11.13 -8.92 -8.89
N SER A 42 -10.09 -8.09 -8.80
CA SER A 42 -9.27 -7.68 -9.93
C SER A 42 -8.47 -8.87 -10.50
N PRO A 43 -7.87 -8.75 -11.69
CA PRO A 43 -6.97 -9.79 -12.24
C PRO A 43 -5.81 -10.17 -11.30
N GLY A 44 -5.43 -9.29 -10.37
CA GLY A 44 -4.43 -9.57 -9.33
C GLY A 44 -5.00 -10.24 -8.08
N GLY A 45 -6.29 -10.60 -8.04
CA GLY A 45 -6.95 -11.25 -6.89
C GLY A 45 -7.26 -10.31 -5.72
N MET A 46 -7.15 -8.98 -5.90
CA MET A 46 -7.51 -7.98 -4.88
C MET A 46 -8.99 -7.64 -4.97
N ILE A 47 -9.65 -7.34 -3.85
CA ILE A 47 -11.07 -6.98 -3.78
C ILE A 47 -11.30 -5.65 -4.51
N GLU A 48 -12.21 -5.62 -5.48
CA GLU A 48 -12.54 -4.39 -6.19
C GLU A 48 -13.38 -3.44 -5.35
N ALA A 49 -12.94 -2.20 -5.26
CA ALA A 49 -13.61 -1.13 -4.54
C ALA A 49 -13.69 0.15 -5.37
N ASP A 50 -14.58 1.06 -4.96
CA ASP A 50 -14.73 2.39 -5.52
C ASP A 50 -13.81 3.42 -4.83
N GLU A 51 -13.95 4.70 -5.20
CA GLU A 51 -13.22 5.84 -4.62
C GLU A 51 -13.58 6.15 -3.16
N HIS A 52 -14.63 5.54 -2.64
CA HIS A 52 -15.06 5.63 -1.24
C HIS A 52 -14.57 4.46 -0.40
N ALA A 53 -13.73 3.58 -0.95
CA ALA A 53 -13.27 2.31 -0.38
C ALA A 53 -14.41 1.27 -0.18
N ARG A 54 -15.58 1.46 -0.80
CA ARG A 54 -16.69 0.51 -0.75
C ARG A 54 -16.49 -0.61 -1.75
N VAL A 55 -16.74 -1.84 -1.35
CA VAL A 55 -16.65 -3.01 -2.22
C VAL A 55 -17.72 -2.92 -3.31
N LYS A 56 -17.34 -3.08 -4.57
CA LYS A 56 -18.26 -2.99 -5.71
C LYS A 56 -19.38 -4.03 -5.60
N GLY A 57 -20.62 -3.57 -5.77
CA GLY A 57 -21.81 -4.42 -5.70
C GLY A 57 -22.26 -4.81 -4.30
N PHE A 58 -21.64 -4.26 -3.26
CA PHE A 58 -22.03 -4.50 -1.86
C PHE A 58 -22.37 -3.20 -1.15
N GLU A 59 -23.44 -3.24 -0.37
CA GLU A 59 -23.77 -2.17 0.57
C GLU A 59 -23.08 -2.40 1.91
N ARG A 60 -22.58 -1.34 2.52
CA ARG A 60 -21.97 -1.36 3.87
C ARG A 60 -20.76 -2.30 4.04
N VAL A 61 -20.12 -2.64 2.93
CA VAL A 61 -18.89 -3.44 2.94
C VAL A 61 -17.76 -2.60 2.38
N TYR A 62 -16.69 -2.47 3.15
CA TYR A 62 -15.54 -1.67 2.81
C TYR A 62 -14.27 -2.54 2.80
N VAL A 63 -13.35 -2.21 1.93
CA VAL A 63 -12.00 -2.81 1.92
C VAL A 63 -10.98 -1.69 1.97
N VAL A 64 -9.92 -1.87 2.76
CA VAL A 64 -8.85 -0.87 2.93
C VAL A 64 -7.47 -1.53 2.86
N GLY A 65 -6.47 -0.74 2.54
CA GLY A 65 -5.08 -1.19 2.44
C GLY A 65 -4.81 -2.06 1.22
N ASP A 66 -3.84 -2.95 1.36
CA ASP A 66 -3.29 -3.73 0.26
C ASP A 66 -4.23 -4.78 -0.32
N SER A 67 -5.26 -5.18 0.43
CA SER A 67 -6.28 -6.13 -0.04
C SER A 67 -7.21 -5.54 -1.10
N GLY A 68 -7.28 -4.20 -1.20
CA GLY A 68 -8.16 -3.50 -2.12
C GLY A 68 -7.54 -3.22 -3.49
N SER A 69 -8.41 -3.21 -4.51
CA SER A 69 -8.14 -2.71 -5.85
C SER A 69 -9.09 -1.55 -6.12
N TYR A 70 -8.55 -0.36 -6.33
CA TYR A 70 -9.31 0.90 -6.43
C TYR A 70 -9.09 1.56 -7.77
N PRO A 71 -9.98 2.49 -8.21
CA PRO A 71 -9.67 3.42 -9.28
C PRO A 71 -8.50 4.32 -8.85
N ALA A 72 -7.33 4.06 -9.40
CA ALA A 72 -6.07 4.64 -8.95
C ALA A 72 -5.22 5.11 -10.13
N PRO A 73 -4.40 6.16 -9.97
CA PRO A 73 -3.39 6.49 -10.95
C PRO A 73 -2.32 5.39 -11.03
N ASP A 74 -1.66 5.26 -12.20
CA ASP A 74 -0.64 4.22 -12.45
C ASP A 74 0.51 4.20 -11.43
N TRP A 75 0.76 5.34 -10.80
CA TRP A 75 1.82 5.49 -9.80
C TRP A 75 1.35 5.22 -8.36
N ALA A 76 0.09 4.90 -8.13
CA ALA A 76 -0.48 4.73 -6.79
C ALA A 76 0.27 3.65 -6.00
N PRO A 77 0.77 3.99 -4.80
CA PRO A 77 1.50 3.02 -4.00
C PRO A 77 0.55 2.14 -3.19
N LYS A 78 0.96 0.91 -2.94
CA LYS A 78 0.46 0.09 -1.84
C LYS A 78 1.41 0.27 -0.65
N GLN A 79 0.97 1.00 0.36
CA GLN A 79 1.77 1.31 1.56
C GLN A 79 0.89 1.68 2.75
N ALA A 80 1.45 1.59 3.97
CA ALA A 80 0.74 1.84 5.22
C ALA A 80 0.04 3.21 5.27
N HIS A 81 0.72 4.28 4.82
CA HIS A 81 0.13 5.61 4.76
C HIS A 81 -1.16 5.66 3.92
N MET A 82 -1.18 5.00 2.76
CA MET A 82 -2.39 4.90 1.95
C MET A 82 -3.47 4.06 2.62
N ALA A 83 -3.09 2.98 3.32
CA ALA A 83 -4.04 2.19 4.10
C ALA A 83 -4.72 3.01 5.20
N ASP A 84 -3.98 3.88 5.90
CA ASP A 84 -4.52 4.79 6.91
C ASP A 84 -5.51 5.79 6.30
N LEU A 85 -5.20 6.39 5.15
CA LEU A 85 -6.11 7.32 4.46
C LEU A 85 -7.40 6.63 4.01
N GLN A 86 -7.28 5.43 3.46
CA GLN A 86 -8.43 4.61 3.05
C GLN A 86 -9.27 4.19 4.25
N ALA A 87 -8.65 3.76 5.36
CA ALA A 87 -9.32 3.40 6.59
C ALA A 87 -10.08 4.59 7.20
N GLY A 88 -9.46 5.78 7.18
CA GLY A 88 -10.10 7.00 7.64
C GLY A 88 -11.34 7.39 6.82
N ALA A 89 -11.30 7.22 5.50
CA ALA A 89 -12.45 7.46 4.62
C ALA A 89 -13.54 6.40 4.84
N ALA A 90 -13.16 5.11 4.87
CA ALA A 90 -14.10 4.01 5.10
C ALA A 90 -14.80 4.12 6.46
N ALA A 91 -14.08 4.45 7.53
CA ALA A 91 -14.65 4.64 8.86
C ALA A 91 -15.70 5.77 8.89
N LYS A 92 -15.41 6.91 8.27
CA LYS A 92 -16.35 8.03 8.16
C LYS A 92 -17.58 7.67 7.35
N ASN A 93 -17.41 6.94 6.25
CA ASN A 93 -18.51 6.45 5.43
C ASN A 93 -19.38 5.47 6.20
N LEU A 94 -18.77 4.55 6.94
CA LEU A 94 -19.48 3.58 7.76
C LEU A 94 -20.32 4.27 8.85
N VAL A 95 -19.77 5.26 9.54
CA VAL A 95 -20.50 6.06 10.55
C VAL A 95 -21.64 6.82 9.88
N ALA A 96 -21.41 7.46 8.73
CA ALA A 96 -22.48 8.17 8.00
C ALA A 96 -23.63 7.22 7.64
N GLU A 97 -23.36 6.00 7.16
CA GLU A 97 -24.39 5.00 6.85
C GLU A 97 -25.16 4.53 8.09
N ILE A 98 -24.49 4.38 9.25
CA ILE A 98 -25.14 4.06 10.52
C ILE A 98 -26.12 5.17 10.93
N ASP A 99 -25.73 6.43 10.69
CA ASP A 99 -26.54 7.61 11.00
C ASP A 99 -27.57 7.94 9.91
N GLY A 100 -27.72 7.08 8.89
CA GLY A 100 -28.65 7.29 7.77
C GLY A 100 -28.25 8.43 6.83
N GLN A 101 -26.98 8.81 6.84
CA GLN A 101 -26.41 9.86 5.99
C GLN A 101 -25.68 9.28 4.77
N PRO A 102 -25.54 10.04 3.67
CA PRO A 102 -24.78 9.60 2.50
C PRO A 102 -23.30 9.36 2.82
N ALA A 103 -22.78 8.21 2.41
CA ALA A 103 -21.36 7.86 2.50
C ALA A 103 -20.58 8.47 1.34
N GLY A 104 -20.17 9.73 1.46
CA GLY A 104 -19.52 10.51 0.41
C GLY A 104 -18.04 10.81 0.61
N GLN A 105 -17.40 10.24 1.64
CA GLN A 105 -15.98 10.48 1.88
C GLN A 105 -15.10 9.71 0.92
N THR A 106 -14.11 10.41 0.34
CA THR A 106 -13.06 9.83 -0.51
C THR A 106 -11.70 10.02 0.14
N PHE A 107 -10.68 9.36 -0.38
CA PHE A 107 -9.28 9.57 0.01
C PHE A 107 -8.47 10.10 -1.17
N LYS A 108 -7.36 10.79 -0.87
CA LYS A 108 -6.44 11.31 -1.89
C LYS A 108 -5.30 10.33 -2.11
N TRP A 109 -4.91 10.14 -3.37
CA TRP A 109 -3.73 9.36 -3.70
C TRP A 109 -2.48 10.18 -3.43
N GLU A 110 -1.62 9.65 -2.57
CA GLU A 110 -0.32 10.23 -2.30
C GLU A 110 0.70 9.16 -1.89
N LEU A 111 1.94 9.40 -2.23
CA LEU A 111 3.07 8.61 -1.81
C LEU A 111 3.90 9.46 -0.85
N VAL A 112 4.05 9.01 0.38
CA VAL A 112 4.93 9.60 1.37
C VAL A 112 5.83 8.50 1.91
N CYS A 113 7.10 8.53 1.53
CA CYS A 113 8.07 7.53 1.94
C CYS A 113 9.36 8.20 2.41
N VAL A 114 9.79 7.87 3.61
CA VAL A 114 11.12 8.23 4.11
C VAL A 114 11.99 6.98 4.08
N MET A 115 12.84 6.89 3.05
CA MET A 115 13.79 5.79 2.90
C MET A 115 15.00 6.06 3.80
N ASP A 116 15.15 5.25 4.83
CA ASP A 116 16.24 5.34 5.79
C ASP A 116 17.44 4.49 5.35
N MET A 117 18.63 5.08 5.42
CA MET A 117 19.90 4.49 4.99
C MET A 117 20.94 4.63 6.11
N LEU A 118 20.76 3.88 7.20
CA LEU A 118 21.64 3.86 8.38
C LEU A 118 21.73 5.19 9.13
N ASP A 119 22.36 6.22 8.56
CA ASP A 119 22.61 7.53 9.19
C ASP A 119 21.96 8.70 8.46
N ARG A 120 21.34 8.47 7.33
CA ARG A 120 20.69 9.45 6.46
C ARG A 120 19.38 8.91 5.94
N ALA A 121 18.47 9.80 5.56
CA ALA A 121 17.23 9.40 4.90
C ALA A 121 16.89 10.32 3.73
N THR A 122 16.14 9.78 2.78
CA THR A 122 15.58 10.49 1.62
C THR A 122 14.08 10.50 1.74
N LEU A 123 13.46 11.68 1.58
CA LEU A 123 12.00 11.80 1.45
C LEU A 123 11.62 11.63 -0.03
N VAL A 124 10.71 10.71 -0.29
CA VAL A 124 10.00 10.58 -1.57
C VAL A 124 8.55 10.97 -1.33
N PHE A 125 8.11 12.00 -2.03
CA PHE A 125 6.72 12.47 -1.99
C PHE A 125 6.16 12.54 -3.40
N ARG A 126 4.94 12.08 -3.61
CA ARG A 126 4.21 12.26 -4.86
C ARG A 126 2.72 12.35 -4.61
N ASN A 127 2.07 13.24 -5.33
CA ASN A 127 0.62 13.28 -5.49
C ASN A 127 0.30 13.66 -6.95
N ASP A 128 -0.96 13.89 -7.28
CA ASP A 128 -1.39 14.24 -8.65
C ASP A 128 -0.78 15.53 -9.19
N LYS A 129 -0.30 16.41 -8.31
CA LYS A 129 0.19 17.76 -8.69
C LYS A 129 1.71 17.92 -8.54
N ARG A 130 2.36 17.12 -7.70
CA ARG A 130 3.76 17.34 -7.32
C ARG A 130 4.50 16.02 -7.12
N GLN A 131 5.76 16.05 -7.49
CA GLN A 131 6.70 14.99 -7.17
C GLN A 131 7.96 15.62 -6.58
N LEU A 132 8.47 15.05 -5.49
CA LEU A 132 9.67 15.50 -4.80
C LEU A 132 10.48 14.29 -4.37
N VAL A 133 11.78 14.34 -4.63
CA VAL A 133 12.77 13.43 -4.05
C VAL A 133 13.88 14.30 -3.48
N THR A 134 14.13 14.21 -2.18
CA THR A 134 15.18 15.00 -1.55
C THR A 134 16.53 14.29 -1.61
N PRO A 135 17.65 15.02 -1.59
CA PRO A 135 18.95 14.42 -1.31
C PRO A 135 18.96 13.74 0.07
N PRO A 136 19.75 12.67 0.26
CA PRO A 136 19.90 12.03 1.56
C PRO A 136 20.48 12.99 2.61
N CYS A 137 19.81 13.13 3.75
CA CYS A 137 20.29 13.97 4.83
C CYS A 137 20.04 13.37 6.23
N ARG A 138 20.88 13.77 7.20
CA ARG A 138 20.78 13.29 8.58
C ARG A 138 19.55 13.81 9.31
N LEU A 139 19.06 14.99 8.94
CA LEU A 139 17.86 15.57 9.54
C LEU A 139 16.62 14.70 9.31
N LEU A 140 16.44 14.20 8.09
CA LEU A 140 15.34 13.30 7.76
C LEU A 140 15.43 11.94 8.48
N HIS A 141 16.64 11.43 8.69
CA HIS A 141 16.84 10.23 9.52
C HIS A 141 16.35 10.46 10.95
N TRP A 142 16.75 11.53 11.60
CA TRP A 142 16.30 11.86 12.96
C TRP A 142 14.81 12.19 13.02
N ALA A 143 14.29 12.91 12.03
CA ALA A 143 12.85 13.20 11.93
C ALA A 143 12.01 11.91 11.83
N LYS A 144 12.47 10.93 11.02
CA LYS A 144 11.82 9.61 10.93
C LYS A 144 11.83 8.89 12.27
N ARG A 145 12.95 8.83 12.98
CA ARG A 145 13.04 8.20 14.30
C ARG A 145 12.11 8.82 15.33
N LEU A 146 12.01 10.17 15.32
CA LEU A 146 11.08 10.89 16.20
C LEU A 146 9.62 10.57 15.84
N PHE A 147 9.29 10.55 14.56
CA PHE A 147 7.97 10.16 14.07
C PHE A 147 7.63 8.72 14.49
N GLU A 148 8.52 7.75 14.29
CA GLU A 148 8.33 6.36 14.69
C GLU A 148 8.06 6.24 16.20
N TRP A 149 8.85 6.94 17.02
CA TRP A 149 8.66 6.97 18.46
C TRP A 149 7.28 7.51 18.85
N TRP A 150 6.86 8.63 18.24
CA TRP A 150 5.58 9.27 18.50
C TRP A 150 4.42 8.36 18.04
N TYR A 151 4.46 7.84 16.83
CA TYR A 151 3.44 6.99 16.23
C TYR A 151 3.23 5.69 17.02
N LEU A 152 4.32 5.02 17.39
CA LEU A 152 4.25 3.79 18.20
C LEU A 152 3.73 4.04 19.62
N ARG A 153 3.99 5.24 20.18
CA ARG A 153 3.44 5.61 21.49
C ARG A 153 1.92 5.80 21.43
N ASP A 154 1.42 6.36 20.34
CA ASP A 154 -0.03 6.60 20.17
C ASP A 154 -0.79 5.28 19.99
N LEU A 155 -0.21 4.33 19.26
CA LEU A 155 -0.80 3.00 19.07
C LEU A 155 -0.83 2.11 20.33
N ARG A 156 -0.07 2.47 21.37
CA ARG A 156 -0.03 1.73 22.65
C ARG A 156 -1.04 2.23 23.69
N ARG A 157 -1.81 3.25 23.35
CA ARG A 157 -2.89 3.80 24.18
C ARG A 157 -4.24 3.24 23.80
#